data_1d2bc2f8f69193aaaea7bf6b877292f9
#
_entry.id   1d2bc2f8f69193aaaea7bf6b877292f9
#
_cell.length_a   1.000
_cell.length_b   1.000
_cell.length_c   1.000
_cell.angle_alpha   90.00
_cell.angle_beta   90.00
_cell.angle_gamma   90.00
#
_symmetry.space_group_name_H-M   'P 1'
#
loop_
_entity.id
_entity.type
_entity.pdbx_description
1 polymer ?
#
loop_
_entity_poly.entity_id
_entity_poly.type
_entity_poly.pdbx_seq_one_letter_code
_entity_poly.pdbx_strand_id
1 'polypeptide(L)'
;IPMKVEVDLTKTTLASIRTQLSSGMGFDPPSLEAGANWCLNHNVNFDEALNWINSATNPNLGGVRTFKALSTHAGLLGKTGRQAEADKMMAEAIEIGGAIDLHQYGRSLLNQKKYQEAMIVFEKNFKKHAGAWPTNVGMMRGYSALGNLKKALEHGKIALTQAPTPEDKKNMEGLIKTLESGKAL
;
A
#
# COMPACT_ATOMS: atom_id res chain seq x y z
N ILE A 1 -26.99 -24.78 31.27
CA ILE A 1 -27.35 -24.31 29.90
C ILE A 1 -26.18 -23.48 29.42
N PRO A 2 -25.48 -23.86 28.34
CA PRO A 2 -24.43 -23.03 27.79
C PRO A 2 -25.01 -21.73 27.20
N MET A 3 -24.59 -20.59 27.71
CA MET A 3 -24.94 -19.30 27.14
C MET A 3 -24.02 -19.04 25.94
N LYS A 4 -24.62 -18.83 24.76
CA LYS A 4 -23.88 -18.38 23.57
C LYS A 4 -23.67 -16.86 23.68
N VAL A 5 -22.44 -16.42 23.86
CA VAL A 5 -22.10 -14.99 23.83
C VAL A 5 -21.63 -14.65 22.42
N GLU A 6 -22.40 -13.85 21.70
CA GLU A 6 -21.98 -13.29 20.42
C GLU A 6 -21.28 -11.95 20.67
N VAL A 7 -20.02 -11.84 20.25
CA VAL A 7 -19.24 -10.62 20.36
C VAL A 7 -19.03 -10.04 18.96
N ASP A 8 -19.53 -8.84 18.73
CA ASP A 8 -19.20 -8.06 17.54
C ASP A 8 -17.77 -7.48 17.70
N LEU A 9 -16.79 -8.19 17.15
CA LEU A 9 -15.38 -7.83 17.23
C LEU A 9 -15.10 -6.46 16.61
N THR A 10 -15.78 -6.12 15.52
CA THR A 10 -15.61 -4.82 14.85
C THR A 10 -16.05 -3.68 15.76
N LYS A 11 -17.23 -3.79 16.33
CA LYS A 11 -17.78 -2.80 17.28
C LYS A 11 -16.91 -2.67 18.52
N THR A 12 -16.47 -3.81 19.08
CA THR A 12 -15.63 -3.84 20.29
C THR A 12 -14.28 -3.19 20.03
N THR A 13 -13.63 -3.53 18.90
CA THR A 13 -12.33 -2.97 18.53
C THR A 13 -12.44 -1.46 18.26
N LEU A 14 -13.48 -1.00 17.55
CA LEU A 14 -13.71 0.42 17.31
C LEU A 14 -13.92 1.20 18.62
N ALA A 15 -14.67 0.64 19.56
CA ALA A 15 -14.84 1.25 20.89
C ALA A 15 -13.50 1.34 21.64
N SER A 16 -12.66 0.31 21.57
CA SER A 16 -11.32 0.33 22.15
C SER A 16 -10.43 1.41 21.52
N ILE A 17 -10.41 1.52 20.18
CA ILE A 17 -9.67 2.56 19.46
C ILE A 17 -10.11 3.94 19.92
N ARG A 18 -11.42 4.20 19.97
CA ARG A 18 -11.97 5.49 20.46
C ARG A 18 -11.52 5.81 21.87
N THR A 19 -11.57 4.83 22.78
CA THR A 19 -11.12 5.01 24.17
C THR A 19 -9.65 5.38 24.23
N GLN A 20 -8.80 4.71 23.45
CA GLN A 20 -7.37 5.02 23.40
C GLN A 20 -7.11 6.42 22.81
N LEU A 21 -7.76 6.77 21.71
CA LEU A 21 -7.59 8.06 21.05
C LEU A 21 -8.28 9.21 21.78
N SER A 22 -9.20 8.97 22.71
CA SER A 22 -9.74 10.01 23.61
C SER A 22 -8.85 10.31 24.81
N SER A 23 -7.78 9.55 24.98
CA SER A 23 -6.74 9.75 26.00
C SER A 23 -5.48 10.40 25.40
N GLY A 24 -4.34 10.28 26.09
CA GLY A 24 -3.05 10.80 25.60
C GLY A 24 -2.63 10.34 24.21
N MET A 25 -3.10 9.17 23.75
CA MET A 25 -2.81 8.67 22.41
C MET A 25 -3.51 9.47 21.29
N GLY A 26 -4.53 10.27 21.59
CA GLY A 26 -5.17 11.17 20.62
C GLY A 26 -4.31 12.35 20.18
N PHE A 27 -3.17 12.58 20.84
CA PHE A 27 -2.16 13.56 20.45
C PHE A 27 -0.94 12.93 19.76
N ASP A 28 -0.95 11.60 19.56
CA ASP A 28 0.13 10.84 18.92
C ASP A 28 -0.23 10.55 17.44
N PRO A 29 0.43 11.19 16.47
CA PRO A 29 0.11 10.99 15.06
C PRO A 29 0.15 9.53 14.59
N PRO A 30 1.13 8.67 14.99
CA PRO A 30 1.11 7.25 14.67
C PRO A 30 -0.13 6.50 15.17
N SER A 31 -0.62 6.81 16.37
CA SER A 31 -1.83 6.18 16.92
C SER A 31 -3.09 6.60 16.16
N LEU A 32 -3.20 7.87 15.79
CA LEU A 32 -4.28 8.37 14.93
C LEU A 32 -4.27 7.74 13.55
N GLU A 33 -3.07 7.61 12.93
CA GLU A 33 -2.90 6.91 11.65
C GLU A 33 -3.32 5.44 11.76
N ALA A 34 -2.91 4.74 12.82
CA ALA A 34 -3.24 3.33 13.03
C ALA A 34 -4.76 3.13 13.16
N GLY A 35 -5.45 3.98 13.93
CA GLY A 35 -6.90 3.96 14.07
C GLY A 35 -7.62 4.21 12.74
N ALA A 36 -7.18 5.22 12.00
CA ALA A 36 -7.72 5.56 10.69
C ALA A 36 -7.53 4.43 9.67
N ASN A 37 -6.34 3.85 9.62
CA ASN A 37 -6.02 2.73 8.74
C ASN A 37 -6.82 1.47 9.11
N TRP A 38 -7.05 1.22 10.39
CA TRP A 38 -7.90 0.12 10.82
C TRP A 38 -9.34 0.29 10.30
N CYS A 39 -9.92 1.49 10.43
CA CYS A 39 -11.25 1.80 9.91
C CYS A 39 -11.34 1.61 8.39
N LEU A 40 -10.32 2.06 7.64
CA LEU A 40 -10.24 1.89 6.19
C LEU A 40 -10.26 0.40 5.80
N ASN A 41 -9.44 -0.41 6.46
CA ASN A 41 -9.30 -1.84 6.16
C ASN A 41 -10.55 -2.66 6.52
N HIS A 42 -11.31 -2.22 7.52
CA HIS A 42 -12.55 -2.88 7.94
C HIS A 42 -13.82 -2.27 7.32
N ASN A 43 -13.68 -1.25 6.46
CA ASN A 43 -14.79 -0.54 5.80
C ASN A 43 -15.82 0.02 6.79
N VAL A 44 -15.37 0.64 7.87
CA VAL A 44 -16.23 1.21 8.92
C VAL A 44 -15.79 2.62 9.28
N ASN A 45 -16.74 3.43 9.72
CA ASN A 45 -16.50 4.69 10.44
C ASN A 45 -15.58 5.70 9.72
N PHE A 46 -15.76 5.87 8.43
CA PHE A 46 -14.89 6.66 7.57
C PHE A 46 -14.79 8.13 7.95
N ASP A 47 -15.88 8.78 8.40
CA ASP A 47 -15.88 10.22 8.75
C ASP A 47 -15.00 10.50 9.97
N GLU A 48 -15.09 9.66 11.01
CA GLU A 48 -14.25 9.81 12.20
C GLU A 48 -12.79 9.45 11.88
N ALA A 49 -12.57 8.42 11.06
CA ALA A 49 -11.25 8.04 10.58
C ALA A 49 -10.60 9.16 9.74
N LEU A 50 -11.39 9.91 8.96
CA LEU A 50 -10.91 11.11 8.25
C LEU A 50 -10.44 12.20 9.22
N ASN A 51 -11.15 12.41 10.33
CA ASN A 51 -10.72 13.38 11.34
C ASN A 51 -9.38 12.95 11.98
N TRP A 52 -9.23 11.67 12.28
CA TRP A 52 -7.97 11.14 12.83
C TRP A 52 -6.80 11.29 11.85
N ILE A 53 -6.99 10.89 10.59
CA ILE A 53 -5.90 10.98 9.62
C ILE A 53 -5.58 12.44 9.21
N ASN A 54 -6.56 13.32 9.22
CA ASN A 54 -6.34 14.76 9.05
C ASN A 54 -5.41 15.30 10.13
N SER A 55 -5.66 14.94 11.40
CA SER A 55 -4.81 15.34 12.51
C SER A 55 -3.41 14.70 12.40
N ALA A 56 -3.33 13.41 12.09
CA ALA A 56 -2.07 12.70 11.94
C ALA A 56 -1.17 13.22 10.82
N THR A 57 -1.76 13.85 9.80
CA THR A 57 -1.02 14.41 8.64
C THR A 57 -0.88 15.92 8.66
N ASN A 58 -1.38 16.60 9.69
CA ASN A 58 -1.31 18.05 9.84
C ASN A 58 -0.01 18.46 10.55
N PRO A 59 0.94 19.14 9.86
CA PRO A 59 2.19 19.55 10.48
C PRO A 59 2.02 20.51 11.67
N ASN A 60 0.96 21.33 11.67
CA ASN A 60 0.67 22.24 12.77
C ASN A 60 0.27 21.53 14.07
N LEU A 61 -0.11 20.26 13.97
CA LEU A 61 -0.44 19.40 15.13
C LEU A 61 0.66 18.35 15.38
N GLY A 62 1.86 18.55 14.84
CA GLY A 62 2.96 17.59 14.94
C GLY A 62 2.82 16.38 14.01
N GLY A 63 1.85 16.41 13.11
CA GLY A 63 1.59 15.33 12.14
C GLY A 63 2.69 15.16 11.10
N VAL A 64 2.88 13.95 10.64
CA VAL A 64 3.91 13.59 9.66
C VAL A 64 3.27 13.03 8.39
N ARG A 65 3.69 13.59 7.26
CA ARG A 65 3.21 13.19 5.94
C ARG A 65 4.10 12.06 5.39
N THR A 66 3.84 10.83 5.81
CA THR A 66 4.48 9.63 5.28
C THR A 66 3.68 9.06 4.11
N PHE A 67 4.30 8.18 3.29
CA PHE A 67 3.55 7.45 2.26
C PHE A 67 2.32 6.74 2.84
N LYS A 68 2.50 6.04 3.96
CA LYS A 68 1.43 5.28 4.62
C LYS A 68 0.29 6.19 5.10
N ALA A 69 0.61 7.31 5.77
CA ALA A 69 -0.39 8.24 6.24
C ALA A 69 -1.18 8.88 5.08
N LEU A 70 -0.49 9.35 4.03
CA LEU A 70 -1.14 9.95 2.87
C LEU A 70 -1.95 8.95 2.06
N SER A 71 -1.47 7.71 1.89
CA SER A 71 -2.22 6.66 1.19
C SER A 71 -3.47 6.21 1.97
N THR A 72 -3.39 6.14 3.31
CA THR A 72 -4.57 5.92 4.18
C THR A 72 -5.58 7.06 4.03
N HIS A 73 -5.10 8.31 4.05
CA HIS A 73 -5.94 9.49 3.85
C HIS A 73 -6.63 9.46 2.49
N ALA A 74 -5.89 9.20 1.42
CA ALA A 74 -6.45 9.05 0.08
C ALA A 74 -7.51 7.95 0.00
N GLY A 75 -7.26 6.80 0.63
CA GLY A 75 -8.22 5.71 0.69
C GLY A 75 -9.53 6.10 1.37
N LEU A 76 -9.47 6.81 2.50
CA LEU A 76 -10.64 7.30 3.22
C LEU A 76 -11.41 8.37 2.43
N LEU A 77 -10.71 9.30 1.77
CA LEU A 77 -11.32 10.28 0.87
C LEU A 77 -12.08 9.59 -0.27
N GLY A 78 -11.50 8.56 -0.90
CA GLY A 78 -12.17 7.77 -1.92
C GLY A 78 -13.42 7.07 -1.40
N LYS A 79 -13.38 6.52 -0.18
CA LYS A 79 -14.54 5.86 0.46
C LYS A 79 -15.68 6.82 0.79
N THR A 80 -15.40 8.10 0.97
CA THR A 80 -16.39 9.16 1.22
C THR A 80 -16.80 9.94 -0.02
N GLY A 81 -16.42 9.46 -1.22
CA GLY A 81 -16.81 10.06 -2.51
C GLY A 81 -15.99 11.30 -2.91
N ARG A 82 -14.94 11.64 -2.18
CA ARG A 82 -14.06 12.79 -2.43
C ARG A 82 -12.90 12.42 -3.36
N GLN A 83 -13.22 11.88 -4.54
CA GLN A 83 -12.24 11.25 -5.43
C GLN A 83 -11.12 12.20 -5.88
N ALA A 84 -11.45 13.44 -6.27
CA ALA A 84 -10.43 14.40 -6.71
C ALA A 84 -9.39 14.73 -5.63
N GLU A 85 -9.82 14.76 -4.37
CA GLU A 85 -8.92 14.98 -3.24
C GLU A 85 -8.11 13.70 -2.93
N ALA A 86 -8.73 12.53 -3.06
CA ALA A 86 -8.05 11.25 -2.94
C ALA A 86 -6.91 11.11 -3.96
N ASP A 87 -7.17 11.46 -5.23
CA ASP A 87 -6.18 11.39 -6.31
C ASP A 87 -5.01 12.34 -6.06
N LYS A 88 -5.29 13.57 -5.60
CA LYS A 88 -4.25 14.55 -5.23
C LYS A 88 -3.40 14.05 -4.06
N MET A 89 -4.04 13.50 -3.03
CA MET A 89 -3.35 12.96 -1.86
C MET A 89 -2.48 11.76 -2.21
N MET A 90 -3.00 10.86 -3.06
CA MET A 90 -2.23 9.71 -3.54
C MET A 90 -1.06 10.13 -4.44
N ALA A 91 -1.24 11.14 -5.30
CA ALA A 91 -0.14 11.67 -6.10
C ALA A 91 1.00 12.19 -5.22
N GLU A 92 0.68 12.91 -4.14
CA GLU A 92 1.68 13.37 -3.17
C GLU A 92 2.35 12.18 -2.43
N ALA A 93 1.57 11.18 -2.01
CA ALA A 93 2.12 9.96 -1.40
C ALA A 93 3.15 9.30 -2.32
N ILE A 94 2.84 9.17 -3.61
CA ILE A 94 3.73 8.55 -4.60
C ILE A 94 5.03 9.38 -4.75
N GLU A 95 4.97 10.71 -4.65
CA GLU A 95 6.17 11.56 -4.74
C GLU A 95 7.14 11.32 -3.58
N ILE A 96 6.64 11.08 -2.37
CA ILE A 96 7.49 10.89 -1.19
C ILE A 96 7.80 9.42 -0.90
N GLY A 97 7.05 8.48 -1.48
CA GLY A 97 7.16 7.04 -1.23
C GLY A 97 8.55 6.48 -1.53
N GLY A 98 9.02 5.59 -0.67
CA GLY A 98 10.25 4.82 -0.87
C GLY A 98 10.06 3.68 -1.88
N ALA A 99 11.17 3.02 -2.26
CA ALA A 99 11.15 1.93 -3.24
C ALA A 99 10.21 0.78 -2.85
N ILE A 100 10.18 0.45 -1.56
CA ILE A 100 9.31 -0.63 -1.03
C ILE A 100 7.85 -0.19 -1.01
N ASP A 101 7.57 1.05 -0.59
CA ASP A 101 6.20 1.59 -0.53
C ASP A 101 5.54 1.56 -1.91
N LEU A 102 6.25 2.10 -2.92
CA LEU A 102 5.76 2.14 -4.29
C LEU A 102 5.65 0.74 -4.91
N HIS A 103 6.57 -0.17 -4.57
CA HIS A 103 6.46 -1.56 -4.99
C HIS A 103 5.21 -2.24 -4.42
N GLN A 104 4.94 -2.07 -3.13
CA GLN A 104 3.75 -2.65 -2.49
C GLN A 104 2.46 -2.05 -3.03
N TYR A 105 2.44 -0.73 -3.25
CA TYR A 105 1.28 -0.06 -3.83
C TYR A 105 1.01 -0.55 -5.26
N GLY A 106 2.04 -0.63 -6.11
CA GLY A 106 1.90 -1.20 -7.46
C GLY A 106 1.36 -2.64 -7.44
N ARG A 107 1.82 -3.47 -6.50
CA ARG A 107 1.27 -4.83 -6.30
C ARG A 107 -0.19 -4.80 -5.89
N SER A 108 -0.60 -3.88 -5.03
CA SER A 108 -2.01 -3.75 -4.65
C SER A 108 -2.90 -3.40 -5.84
N LEU A 109 -2.41 -2.55 -6.74
CA LEU A 109 -3.08 -2.22 -8.00
C LEU A 109 -3.19 -3.43 -8.95
N LEU A 110 -2.14 -4.25 -9.04
CA LEU A 110 -2.20 -5.52 -9.80
C LEU A 110 -3.29 -6.46 -9.25
N ASN A 111 -3.39 -6.61 -7.93
CA ASN A 111 -4.41 -7.43 -7.30
C ASN A 111 -5.84 -6.90 -7.58
N GLN A 112 -5.99 -5.60 -7.79
CA GLN A 112 -7.23 -4.95 -8.21
C GLN A 112 -7.45 -5.01 -9.74
N LYS A 113 -6.58 -5.66 -10.49
CA LYS A 113 -6.57 -5.73 -11.97
C LYS A 113 -6.40 -4.37 -12.66
N LYS A 114 -5.88 -3.38 -11.97
CA LYS A 114 -5.56 -2.03 -12.46
C LYS A 114 -4.16 -2.01 -13.06
N TYR A 115 -3.95 -2.81 -14.12
CA TYR A 115 -2.63 -3.12 -14.64
C TYR A 115 -1.88 -1.90 -15.18
N GLN A 116 -2.58 -0.98 -15.85
CA GLN A 116 -1.98 0.26 -16.39
C GLN A 116 -1.54 1.20 -15.26
N GLU A 117 -2.41 1.40 -14.25
CA GLU A 117 -2.07 2.20 -13.08
C GLU A 117 -0.88 1.61 -12.32
N ALA A 118 -0.85 0.29 -12.14
CA ALA A 118 0.27 -0.41 -11.52
C ALA A 118 1.58 -0.17 -12.28
N MET A 119 1.54 -0.23 -13.63
CA MET A 119 2.72 0.00 -14.46
C MET A 119 3.25 1.43 -14.31
N ILE A 120 2.38 2.44 -14.30
CA ILE A 120 2.75 3.84 -14.07
C ILE A 120 3.49 3.98 -12.73
N VAL A 121 3.00 3.35 -11.67
CA VAL A 121 3.64 3.39 -10.35
C VAL A 121 4.98 2.68 -10.36
N PHE A 122 5.09 1.52 -11.01
CA PHE A 122 6.37 0.80 -11.11
C PHE A 122 7.41 1.56 -11.94
N GLU A 123 7.02 2.18 -13.05
CA GLU A 123 7.93 3.03 -13.85
C GLU A 123 8.43 4.23 -13.05
N LYS A 124 7.54 4.89 -12.31
CA LYS A 124 7.92 5.99 -11.44
C LYS A 124 8.88 5.54 -10.34
N ASN A 125 8.59 4.38 -9.72
CA ASN A 125 9.46 3.76 -8.73
C ASN A 125 10.85 3.45 -9.31
N PHE A 126 10.88 2.81 -10.48
CA PHE A 126 12.12 2.46 -11.17
C PHE A 126 12.97 3.70 -11.49
N LYS A 127 12.33 4.75 -12.03
CA LYS A 127 13.01 6.02 -12.34
C LYS A 127 13.54 6.71 -11.08
N LYS A 128 12.76 6.74 -10.01
CA LYS A 128 13.10 7.42 -8.75
C LYS A 128 14.21 6.72 -7.97
N HIS A 129 14.22 5.41 -7.99
CA HIS A 129 15.10 4.57 -7.15
C HIS A 129 16.15 3.80 -7.97
N ALA A 130 16.50 4.30 -9.16
CA ALA A 130 17.65 3.90 -9.98
C ALA A 130 17.82 2.39 -10.18
N GLY A 131 16.72 1.67 -10.42
CA GLY A 131 16.77 0.25 -10.73
C GLY A 131 17.18 -0.67 -9.57
N ALA A 132 16.95 -0.26 -8.33
CA ALA A 132 17.12 -1.12 -7.16
C ALA A 132 16.26 -2.41 -7.24
N TRP A 133 16.61 -3.44 -6.49
CA TRP A 133 15.94 -4.73 -6.54
C TRP A 133 14.41 -4.69 -6.52
N PRO A 134 13.73 -3.96 -5.60
CA PRO A 134 12.27 -3.94 -5.57
C PRO A 134 11.67 -3.31 -6.82
N THR A 135 12.39 -2.39 -7.46
CA THR A 135 11.90 -1.69 -8.66
C THR A 135 11.96 -2.59 -9.88
N ASN A 136 13.03 -3.39 -10.04
CA ASN A 136 13.11 -4.39 -11.12
C ASN A 136 12.06 -5.50 -10.93
N VAL A 137 11.79 -5.93 -9.70
CA VAL A 137 10.68 -6.87 -9.41
C VAL A 137 9.34 -6.25 -9.79
N GLY A 138 9.13 -4.96 -9.51
CA GLY A 138 7.92 -4.23 -9.89
C GLY A 138 7.74 -4.17 -11.41
N MET A 139 8.79 -3.78 -12.15
CA MET A 139 8.78 -3.73 -13.61
C MET A 139 8.48 -5.11 -14.23
N MET A 140 9.12 -6.17 -13.73
CA MET A 140 8.85 -7.54 -14.15
C MET A 140 7.35 -7.90 -14.00
N ARG A 141 6.76 -7.61 -12.84
CA ARG A 141 5.35 -7.88 -12.58
C ARG A 141 4.42 -7.04 -13.44
N GLY A 142 4.72 -5.75 -13.60
CA GLY A 142 3.94 -4.82 -14.42
C GLY A 142 3.93 -5.25 -15.89
N TYR A 143 5.10 -5.53 -16.47
CA TYR A 143 5.18 -6.01 -17.84
C TYR A 143 4.51 -7.37 -18.03
N SER A 144 4.64 -8.28 -17.06
CA SER A 144 3.95 -9.58 -17.10
C SER A 144 2.43 -9.41 -17.13
N ALA A 145 1.88 -8.54 -16.27
CA ALA A 145 0.44 -8.27 -16.21
C ALA A 145 -0.10 -7.63 -17.51
N LEU A 146 0.76 -6.90 -18.24
CA LEU A 146 0.45 -6.31 -19.55
C LEU A 146 0.74 -7.26 -20.74
N GLY A 147 1.14 -8.51 -20.48
CA GLY A 147 1.42 -9.50 -21.50
C GLY A 147 2.78 -9.36 -22.20
N ASN A 148 3.61 -8.40 -21.79
CA ASN A 148 4.95 -8.23 -22.36
C ASN A 148 5.98 -9.12 -21.64
N LEU A 149 5.91 -10.42 -21.90
CA LEU A 149 6.74 -11.41 -21.22
C LEU A 149 8.24 -11.22 -21.50
N LYS A 150 8.60 -10.68 -22.67
CA LYS A 150 10.00 -10.40 -23.02
C LYS A 150 10.60 -9.37 -22.07
N LYS A 151 9.96 -8.20 -21.91
CA LYS A 151 10.43 -7.17 -20.98
C LYS A 151 10.33 -7.64 -19.53
N ALA A 152 9.32 -8.43 -19.18
CA ALA A 152 9.21 -9.02 -17.85
C ALA A 152 10.44 -9.90 -17.54
N LEU A 153 10.87 -10.75 -18.46
CA LEU A 153 12.08 -11.58 -18.33
C LEU A 153 13.37 -10.73 -18.20
N GLU A 154 13.50 -9.67 -18.99
CA GLU A 154 14.66 -8.76 -18.92
C GLU A 154 14.81 -8.19 -17.49
N HIS A 155 13.74 -7.61 -16.95
CA HIS A 155 13.74 -7.08 -15.56
C HIS A 155 13.87 -8.18 -14.51
N GLY A 156 13.27 -9.35 -14.74
CA GLY A 156 13.38 -10.49 -13.84
C GLY A 156 14.81 -10.98 -13.68
N LYS A 157 15.57 -11.07 -14.79
CA LYS A 157 16.98 -11.46 -14.76
C LYS A 157 17.86 -10.44 -14.02
N ILE A 158 17.58 -9.15 -14.19
CA ILE A 158 18.27 -8.10 -13.42
C ILE A 158 17.93 -8.24 -11.92
N ALA A 159 16.65 -8.39 -11.58
CA ALA A 159 16.23 -8.56 -10.19
C ALA A 159 16.85 -9.80 -9.54
N LEU A 160 17.04 -10.90 -10.29
CA LEU A 160 17.69 -12.11 -9.81
C LEU A 160 19.12 -11.84 -9.34
N THR A 161 19.89 -11.03 -10.10
CA THR A 161 21.27 -10.68 -9.72
C THR A 161 21.35 -9.76 -8.49
N GLN A 162 20.26 -9.06 -8.20
CA GLN A 162 20.16 -8.10 -7.10
C GLN A 162 19.47 -8.68 -5.86
N ALA A 163 18.99 -9.91 -5.92
CA ALA A 163 18.21 -10.53 -4.84
C ALA A 163 18.98 -10.51 -3.50
N PRO A 164 18.42 -9.91 -2.43
CA PRO A 164 19.17 -9.65 -1.20
C PRO A 164 19.40 -10.92 -0.36
N THR A 165 18.55 -11.93 -0.52
CA THR A 165 18.65 -13.18 0.24
C THR A 165 18.61 -14.41 -0.68
N PRO A 166 19.12 -15.57 -0.22
CA PRO A 166 18.97 -16.82 -0.96
C PRO A 166 17.51 -17.21 -1.23
N GLU A 167 16.61 -16.88 -0.33
CA GLU A 167 15.18 -17.12 -0.49
C GLU A 167 14.60 -16.24 -1.59
N ASP A 168 14.93 -14.94 -1.62
CA ASP A 168 14.51 -14.04 -2.70
C ASP A 168 15.04 -14.52 -4.05
N LYS A 169 16.30 -14.98 -4.09
CA LYS A 169 16.89 -15.54 -5.30
C LYS A 169 16.11 -16.74 -5.80
N LYS A 170 15.80 -17.70 -4.92
CA LYS A 170 15.00 -18.88 -5.25
C LYS A 170 13.59 -18.49 -5.74
N ASN A 171 12.96 -17.51 -5.11
CA ASN A 171 11.66 -16.98 -5.52
C ASN A 171 11.74 -16.37 -6.93
N MET A 172 12.77 -15.57 -7.21
CA MET A 172 12.99 -14.97 -8.53
C MET A 172 13.22 -16.02 -9.62
N GLU A 173 14.00 -17.07 -9.34
CA GLU A 173 14.21 -18.20 -10.26
C GLU A 173 12.87 -18.87 -10.63
N GLY A 174 11.98 -19.06 -9.64
CA GLY A 174 10.64 -19.62 -9.88
C GLY A 174 9.78 -18.73 -10.78
N LEU A 175 9.80 -17.41 -10.53
CA LEU A 175 9.05 -16.45 -11.35
C LEU A 175 9.58 -16.38 -12.78
N ILE A 176 10.90 -16.39 -12.97
CA ILE A 176 11.54 -16.40 -14.27
C ILE A 176 11.16 -17.66 -15.05
N LYS A 177 11.22 -18.84 -14.43
CA LYS A 177 10.80 -20.10 -15.04
C LYS A 177 9.34 -20.07 -15.49
N THR A 178 8.45 -19.44 -14.72
CA THR A 178 7.05 -19.24 -15.11
C THR A 178 6.95 -18.40 -16.38
N LEU A 179 7.67 -17.27 -16.44
CA LEU A 179 7.68 -16.39 -17.60
C LEU A 179 8.29 -17.10 -18.85
N GLU A 180 9.36 -17.88 -18.67
CA GLU A 180 10.00 -18.66 -19.75
C GLU A 180 9.08 -19.75 -20.31
N SER A 181 8.14 -20.24 -19.52
CA SER A 181 7.09 -21.17 -20.00
C SER A 181 5.96 -20.47 -20.78
N GLY A 182 6.07 -19.14 -21.00
CA GLY A 182 5.05 -18.35 -21.70
C GLY A 182 3.84 -17.97 -20.86
N LYS A 183 3.89 -18.15 -19.53
CA LYS A 183 2.81 -17.81 -18.60
C LYS A 183 3.07 -16.47 -17.92
N ALA A 184 2.00 -15.66 -17.77
CA ALA A 184 2.06 -14.46 -16.94
C ALA A 184 2.12 -14.82 -15.44
N LEU A 185 2.65 -13.88 -14.62
CA LEU A 185 2.78 -14.02 -13.18
C LEU A 185 1.47 -13.70 -12.45
#